data_d5d4b3964bbb6fd97e1a964d0beafb2b
#
_entry.id   d5d4b3964bbb6fd97e1a964d0beafb2b
#
_cell.length_a   1.000
_cell.length_b   1.000
_cell.length_c   1.000
_cell.angle_alpha   90.00
_cell.angle_beta   90.00
_cell.angle_gamma   90.00
#
_symmetry.space_group_name_H-M   'P 1'
#
loop_
_entity.id
_entity.type
_entity.pdbx_description
1 polymer ?
#
loop_
_entity_poly.entity_id
_entity_poly.type
_entity_poly.pdbx_seq_one_letter_code
_entity_poly.pdbx_strand_id
1 'polypeptide(L)'
;VSDIHIEPREEGYKIRVRKDGVMQKFMSMSRKPGIQLVACLKNMAQMDIAERRASQDGKILRKFEGNRLEFRCSTVPGKHGEKMVLRILNSDASALNLDTLIHIESVRRDFRKIMNATNGIVIVSGPTGSGKSTTLAAALREKDTGDSNIVTAEDPIEYDMGGDINQVQVNRAKGCLLYTSDAADE
;
A
#
# COMPACT_ATOMS: atom_id res chain seq x y z
N VAL A 1 1.92 -12.72 5.06
CA VAL A 1 1.79 -11.75 6.18
C VAL A 1 1.50 -10.39 5.58
N SER A 2 0.40 -9.76 5.99
CA SER A 2 0.00 -8.43 5.49
C SER A 2 0.36 -7.31 6.45
N ASP A 3 0.22 -7.55 7.75
CA ASP A 3 0.46 -6.51 8.76
C ASP A 3 1.28 -7.07 9.92
N ILE A 4 2.12 -6.21 10.50
CA ILE A 4 2.87 -6.45 11.73
C ILE A 4 2.43 -5.42 12.75
N HIS A 5 1.93 -5.86 13.89
CA HIS A 5 1.47 -5.01 14.99
C HIS A 5 2.44 -5.13 16.16
N ILE A 6 3.01 -4.02 16.59
CA ILE A 6 3.87 -3.87 17.77
C ILE A 6 3.06 -3.14 18.81
N GLU A 7 2.60 -3.85 19.83
CA GLU A 7 1.61 -3.36 20.78
C GLU A 7 2.19 -3.26 22.19
N PRO A 8 2.23 -2.05 22.78
CA PRO A 8 2.62 -1.88 24.16
C PRO A 8 1.57 -2.50 25.09
N ARG A 9 2.03 -3.15 26.14
CA ARG A 9 1.25 -3.72 27.23
C ARG A 9 1.86 -3.29 28.55
N GLU A 10 1.21 -3.60 29.65
CA GLU A 10 1.68 -3.26 30.99
C GLU A 10 3.09 -3.83 31.27
N GLU A 11 3.30 -5.11 30.96
CA GLU A 11 4.56 -5.81 31.22
C GLU A 11 5.60 -5.73 30.07
N GLY A 12 5.28 -5.10 28.93
CA GLY A 12 6.18 -5.04 27.79
C GLY A 12 5.49 -4.80 26.45
N TYR A 13 5.98 -5.46 25.41
CA TYR A 13 5.42 -5.36 24.08
C TYR A 13 5.01 -6.73 23.54
N LYS A 14 3.85 -6.79 22.88
CA LYS A 14 3.38 -7.96 22.16
C LYS A 14 3.44 -7.68 20.66
N ILE A 15 4.13 -8.55 19.92
CA ILE A 15 4.19 -8.49 18.47
C ILE A 15 3.22 -9.52 17.92
N ARG A 16 2.31 -9.07 17.06
CA ARG A 16 1.36 -9.90 16.33
C ARG A 16 1.51 -9.65 14.84
N VAL A 17 1.27 -10.69 14.07
CA VAL A 17 1.27 -10.63 12.61
C VAL A 17 -0.10 -11.02 12.09
N ARG A 18 -0.54 -10.37 11.01
CA ARG A 18 -1.73 -10.81 10.28
C ARG A 18 -1.28 -11.72 9.14
N LYS A 19 -1.69 -12.96 9.21
CA LYS A 19 -1.46 -13.96 8.17
C LYS A 19 -2.81 -14.50 7.71
N ASP A 20 -3.08 -14.44 6.40
CA ASP A 20 -4.33 -14.93 5.78
C ASP A 20 -5.60 -14.37 6.46
N GLY A 21 -5.57 -13.07 6.76
CA GLY A 21 -6.66 -12.35 7.44
C GLY A 21 -6.70 -12.52 8.97
N VAL A 22 -6.00 -13.49 9.54
CA VAL A 22 -6.05 -13.83 10.97
C VAL A 22 -4.86 -13.25 11.73
N MET A 23 -5.14 -12.65 12.90
CA MET A 23 -4.11 -12.13 13.80
C MET A 23 -3.49 -13.25 14.64
N GLN A 24 -2.18 -13.43 14.53
CA GLN A 24 -1.43 -14.44 15.27
C GLN A 24 -0.38 -13.77 16.16
N LYS A 25 -0.16 -14.32 17.35
CA LYS A 25 0.95 -13.90 18.20
C LYS A 25 2.25 -14.40 17.59
N PHE A 26 3.18 -13.47 17.37
CA PHE A 26 4.53 -13.80 16.89
C PHE A 26 5.51 -13.93 18.06
N MET A 27 5.62 -12.88 18.89
CA MET A 27 6.48 -12.90 20.06
C MET A 27 6.06 -11.87 21.11
N SER A 28 6.64 -11.95 22.28
CA SER A 28 6.56 -10.92 23.32
C SER A 28 7.98 -10.52 23.74
N MET A 29 8.15 -9.28 24.14
CA MET A 29 9.42 -8.76 24.62
C MET A 29 9.21 -7.83 25.81
N SER A 30 10.24 -7.67 26.64
CA SER A 30 10.21 -6.76 27.77
C SER A 30 10.15 -5.30 27.30
N ARG A 31 9.82 -4.39 28.22
CA ARG A 31 9.51 -2.99 27.91
C ARG A 31 10.66 -2.25 27.24
N LYS A 32 11.89 -2.41 27.75
CA LYS A 32 13.08 -1.69 27.25
C LYS A 32 13.40 -2.00 25.79
N PRO A 33 13.58 -3.26 25.36
CA PRO A 33 13.77 -3.58 23.95
C PRO A 33 12.58 -3.24 23.07
N GLY A 34 11.34 -3.30 23.59
CA GLY A 34 10.16 -2.88 22.82
C GLY A 34 10.16 -1.39 22.48
N ILE A 35 10.53 -0.53 23.43
CA ILE A 35 10.69 0.91 23.18
C ILE A 35 11.81 1.16 22.16
N GLN A 36 12.93 0.46 22.28
CA GLN A 36 14.05 0.58 21.34
C GLN A 36 13.65 0.14 19.93
N LEU A 37 12.87 -0.94 19.80
CA LEU A 37 12.36 -1.41 18.53
C LEU A 37 11.49 -0.35 17.85
N VAL A 38 10.53 0.24 18.59
CA VAL A 38 9.66 1.31 18.04
C VAL A 38 10.50 2.51 17.63
N ALA A 39 11.45 2.95 18.44
CA ALA A 39 12.33 4.07 18.10
C ALA A 39 13.17 3.80 16.84
N CYS A 40 13.72 2.59 16.71
CA CYS A 40 14.46 2.18 15.53
C CYS A 40 13.59 2.22 14.27
N LEU A 41 12.37 1.69 14.35
CA LEU A 41 11.43 1.68 13.24
C LEU A 41 10.94 3.09 12.87
N LYS A 42 10.73 3.97 13.87
CA LYS A 42 10.42 5.39 13.61
C LYS A 42 11.55 6.08 12.84
N ASN A 43 12.79 5.85 13.24
CA ASN A 43 13.96 6.38 12.53
C ASN A 43 14.01 5.85 11.08
N MET A 44 13.80 4.56 10.88
CA MET A 44 13.76 3.96 9.55
C MET A 44 12.62 4.49 8.68
N ALA A 45 11.49 4.86 9.29
CA ALA A 45 10.31 5.42 8.64
C ALA A 45 10.36 6.95 8.49
N GLN A 46 11.46 7.59 8.89
CA GLN A 46 11.65 9.05 8.89
C GLN A 46 10.61 9.80 9.74
N MET A 47 10.17 9.18 10.84
CA MET A 47 9.30 9.78 11.83
C MET A 47 10.11 10.46 12.94
N ASP A 48 9.49 11.41 13.63
CA ASP A 48 10.08 12.05 14.81
C ASP A 48 10.09 11.05 15.99
N ILE A 49 11.31 10.69 16.44
CA ILE A 49 11.51 9.75 17.56
C ILE A 49 11.13 10.39 18.91
N ALA A 50 11.26 11.72 19.03
CA ALA A 50 10.98 12.43 20.27
C ALA A 50 9.47 12.63 20.48
N GLU A 51 8.71 12.83 19.42
CA GLU A 51 7.26 12.96 19.48
C GLU A 51 6.59 11.59 19.76
N ARG A 52 5.87 11.50 20.87
CA ARG A 52 5.20 10.26 21.34
C ARG A 52 3.73 10.45 21.66
N ARG A 53 3.22 11.66 21.48
CA ARG A 53 1.84 12.03 21.83
C ARG A 53 0.93 12.17 20.62
N ALA A 54 1.51 12.38 19.45
CA ALA A 54 0.81 12.46 18.19
C ALA A 54 0.97 11.18 17.37
N SER A 55 -0.04 10.83 16.61
CA SER A 55 0.06 9.78 15.60
C SER A 55 0.96 10.25 14.46
N GLN A 56 1.79 9.34 13.94
CA GLN A 56 2.68 9.63 12.83
C GLN A 56 2.56 8.52 11.79
N ASP A 57 2.72 8.89 10.53
CA ASP A 57 2.78 8.00 9.39
C ASP A 57 4.13 8.15 8.69
N GLY A 58 4.63 7.04 8.15
CA GLY A 58 5.88 7.01 7.41
C GLY A 58 6.00 5.74 6.58
N LYS A 59 7.11 5.60 5.88
CA LYS A 59 7.39 4.42 5.06
C LYS A 59 8.82 3.93 5.21
N ILE A 60 8.98 2.62 5.15
CA ILE A 60 10.29 1.96 5.18
C ILE A 60 10.45 1.21 3.86
N LEU A 61 11.54 1.49 3.16
CA LEU A 61 11.96 0.75 1.97
C LEU A 61 13.12 -0.15 2.32
N ARG A 62 13.03 -1.44 2.01
CA ARG A 62 14.10 -2.42 2.21
C ARG A 62 14.21 -3.36 1.01
N LYS A 63 15.43 -3.84 0.77
CA LYS A 63 15.67 -4.97 -0.14
C LYS A 63 15.85 -6.24 0.68
N PHE A 64 15.13 -7.28 0.33
CA PHE A 64 15.26 -8.61 0.92
C PHE A 64 15.27 -9.65 -0.19
N GLU A 65 16.31 -10.47 -0.25
CA GLU A 65 16.51 -11.50 -1.29
C GLU A 65 16.32 -10.97 -2.74
N GLY A 66 16.83 -9.77 -3.00
CA GLY A 66 16.71 -9.12 -4.30
C GLY A 66 15.39 -8.37 -4.54
N ASN A 67 14.35 -8.65 -3.77
CA ASN A 67 13.05 -8.02 -3.90
C ASN A 67 12.99 -6.71 -3.09
N ARG A 68 12.31 -5.70 -3.65
CA ARG A 68 11.98 -4.48 -2.91
C ARG A 68 10.76 -4.74 -2.03
N LEU A 69 10.91 -4.47 -0.74
CA LEU A 69 9.82 -4.48 0.23
C LEU A 69 9.56 -3.07 0.70
N GLU A 70 8.33 -2.64 0.60
CA GLU A 70 7.86 -1.38 1.15
C GLU A 70 6.93 -1.67 2.33
N PHE A 71 7.13 -0.93 3.43
CA PHE A 71 6.27 -0.99 4.59
C PHE A 71 5.67 0.40 4.82
N ARG A 72 4.36 0.49 4.84
CA ARG A 72 3.67 1.66 5.39
C ARG A 72 3.59 1.50 6.89
N CYS A 73 4.12 2.48 7.60
CA CYS A 73 4.21 2.47 9.06
C CYS A 73 3.29 3.55 9.62
N SER A 74 2.55 3.22 10.68
CA SER A 74 1.80 4.20 11.45
C SER A 74 2.04 3.98 12.94
N THR A 75 2.16 5.07 13.69
CA THR A 75 2.22 5.04 15.15
C THR A 75 0.99 5.70 15.76
N VAL A 76 0.51 5.13 16.84
CA VAL A 76 -0.62 5.68 17.60
C VAL A 76 -0.26 5.66 19.10
N PRO A 77 -0.35 6.79 19.80
CA PRO A 77 -0.12 6.83 21.23
C PRO A 77 -1.17 6.00 21.98
N GLY A 78 -0.76 5.28 22.98
CA GLY A 78 -1.63 4.45 23.81
C GLY A 78 -1.24 4.53 25.30
N LYS A 79 -2.09 3.98 26.18
CA LYS A 79 -1.91 4.01 27.63
C LYS A 79 -0.54 3.50 28.09
N HIS A 80 0.00 2.48 27.46
CA HIS A 80 1.26 1.83 27.86
C HIS A 80 2.47 2.20 27.00
N GLY A 81 2.29 3.11 26.03
CA GLY A 81 3.31 3.54 25.07
C GLY A 81 2.76 3.61 23.65
N GLU A 82 3.63 3.83 22.67
CA GLU A 82 3.24 3.90 21.27
C GLU A 82 3.00 2.51 20.70
N LYS A 83 1.84 2.31 20.10
CA LYS A 83 1.56 1.18 19.22
C LYS A 83 2.09 1.52 17.84
N MET A 84 2.73 0.56 17.18
CA MET A 84 3.15 0.69 15.78
C MET A 84 2.57 -0.41 14.93
N VAL A 85 2.12 -0.04 13.74
CA VAL A 85 1.63 -0.97 12.74
C VAL A 85 2.46 -0.79 11.47
N LEU A 86 2.98 -1.89 10.95
CA LEU A 86 3.64 -1.94 9.67
C LEU A 86 2.79 -2.78 8.72
N ARG A 87 2.30 -2.18 7.65
CA ARG A 87 1.64 -2.88 6.54
C ARG A 87 2.65 -3.15 5.45
N ILE A 88 2.76 -4.40 5.06
CA ILE A 88 3.63 -4.82 3.96
C ILE A 88 2.90 -4.49 2.67
N LEU A 89 3.50 -3.63 1.86
CA LEU A 89 3.04 -3.35 0.51
C LEU A 89 3.90 -4.20 -0.43
N ASN A 90 3.26 -5.08 -1.16
CA ASN A 90 3.93 -5.83 -2.22
C ASN A 90 4.00 -4.89 -3.44
N SER A 91 5.04 -4.08 -3.49
CA SER A 91 5.16 -2.95 -4.43
C SER A 91 5.60 -3.36 -5.83
N ASP A 92 5.96 -4.62 -6.05
CA ASP A 92 6.42 -5.05 -7.36
C ASP A 92 5.26 -5.49 -8.26
N ALA A 93 4.84 -4.59 -9.14
CA ALA A 93 3.85 -4.90 -10.16
C ALA A 93 4.42 -5.73 -11.32
N SER A 94 5.74 -5.99 -11.36
CA SER A 94 6.39 -6.69 -12.48
C SER A 94 5.86 -8.10 -12.71
N ALA A 95 5.39 -8.75 -11.65
CA ALA A 95 4.78 -10.09 -11.70
C ALA A 95 3.28 -10.07 -12.03
N LEU A 96 2.63 -8.90 -12.09
CA LEU A 96 1.20 -8.80 -12.36
C LEU A 96 0.92 -9.01 -13.85
N ASN A 97 0.09 -10.01 -14.16
CA ASN A 97 -0.31 -10.34 -15.51
C ASN A 97 -1.82 -10.61 -15.54
N LEU A 98 -2.53 -10.01 -16.49
CA LEU A 98 -3.97 -10.23 -16.66
C LEU A 98 -4.31 -11.69 -16.92
N ASP A 99 -3.42 -12.45 -17.55
CA ASP A 99 -3.62 -13.87 -17.86
C ASP A 99 -3.69 -14.73 -16.59
N THR A 100 -2.97 -14.32 -15.53
CA THR A 100 -3.00 -14.99 -14.22
C THR A 100 -4.10 -14.48 -13.30
N LEU A 101 -4.52 -13.24 -13.47
CA LEU A 101 -5.53 -12.60 -12.62
C LEU A 101 -6.97 -12.90 -13.09
N ILE A 102 -7.18 -12.97 -14.41
CA ILE A 102 -8.49 -13.24 -15.00
C ILE A 102 -8.43 -14.62 -15.69
N HIS A 103 -8.84 -15.65 -14.96
CA HIS A 103 -8.75 -17.03 -15.44
C HIS A 103 -9.71 -17.36 -16.59
N ILE A 104 -10.85 -16.64 -16.68
CA ILE A 104 -11.86 -16.88 -17.74
C ILE A 104 -11.44 -16.11 -18.99
N GLU A 105 -11.08 -16.83 -20.04
CA GLU A 105 -10.54 -16.27 -21.27
C GLU A 105 -11.48 -15.29 -21.98
N SER A 106 -12.79 -15.59 -22.03
CA SER A 106 -13.78 -14.68 -22.63
C SER A 106 -13.82 -13.33 -21.89
N VAL A 107 -13.85 -13.36 -20.56
CA VAL A 107 -13.86 -12.15 -19.72
C VAL A 107 -12.57 -11.35 -19.91
N ARG A 108 -11.43 -12.02 -19.93
CA ARG A 108 -10.13 -11.39 -20.13
C ARG A 108 -10.03 -10.71 -21.51
N ARG A 109 -10.49 -11.37 -22.56
CA ARG A 109 -10.54 -10.81 -23.90
C ARG A 109 -11.45 -9.57 -23.98
N ASP A 110 -12.63 -9.64 -23.39
CA ASP A 110 -13.56 -8.53 -23.37
C ASP A 110 -13.02 -7.36 -22.54
N PHE A 111 -12.36 -7.64 -21.42
CA PHE A 111 -11.68 -6.62 -20.61
C PHE A 111 -10.57 -5.91 -21.40
N ARG A 112 -9.72 -6.66 -22.11
CA ARG A 112 -8.69 -6.07 -23.00
C ARG A 112 -9.30 -5.21 -24.09
N LYS A 113 -10.42 -5.62 -24.65
CA LYS A 113 -11.14 -4.84 -25.67
C LYS A 113 -11.63 -3.51 -25.10
N ILE A 114 -12.20 -3.52 -23.90
CA ILE A 114 -12.66 -2.31 -23.20
C ILE A 114 -11.48 -1.39 -22.88
N MET A 115 -10.38 -1.92 -22.35
CA MET A 115 -9.17 -1.15 -22.01
C MET A 115 -8.50 -0.51 -23.23
N ASN A 116 -8.71 -1.06 -24.43
CA ASN A 116 -8.16 -0.53 -25.68
C ASN A 116 -9.14 0.39 -26.43
N ALA A 117 -10.29 0.69 -25.85
CA ALA A 117 -11.20 1.68 -26.44
C ALA A 117 -10.55 3.08 -26.43
N THR A 118 -10.83 3.86 -27.46
CA THR A 118 -10.25 5.21 -27.65
C THR A 118 -10.81 6.24 -26.68
N ASN A 119 -12.01 6.01 -26.15
CA ASN A 119 -12.69 6.88 -25.21
C ASN A 119 -13.65 6.06 -24.33
N GLY A 120 -14.02 6.60 -23.19
CA GLY A 120 -14.94 5.99 -22.24
C GLY A 120 -14.43 6.01 -20.81
N ILE A 121 -15.21 5.43 -19.92
CA ILE A 121 -14.87 5.26 -18.50
C ILE A 121 -15.02 3.78 -18.17
N VAL A 122 -14.03 3.23 -17.49
CA VAL A 122 -14.05 1.86 -16.94
C VAL A 122 -14.10 1.93 -15.43
N ILE A 123 -15.17 1.40 -14.83
CA ILE A 123 -15.32 1.37 -13.37
C ILE A 123 -15.05 -0.05 -12.85
N VAL A 124 -14.08 -0.17 -11.95
CA VAL A 124 -13.74 -1.43 -11.26
C VAL A 124 -14.23 -1.34 -9.82
N SER A 125 -15.26 -2.13 -9.49
CA SER A 125 -15.91 -2.12 -8.17
C SER A 125 -15.80 -3.48 -7.47
N GLY A 126 -15.81 -3.46 -6.16
CA GLY A 126 -15.76 -4.65 -5.32
C GLY A 126 -15.31 -4.36 -3.88
N PRO A 127 -15.40 -5.32 -2.95
CA PRO A 127 -14.98 -5.16 -1.57
C PRO A 127 -13.45 -4.97 -1.44
N THR A 128 -12.99 -4.57 -0.27
CA THR A 128 -11.55 -4.49 0.04
C THR A 128 -10.91 -5.87 -0.11
N GLY A 129 -9.73 -5.92 -0.75
CA GLY A 129 -9.01 -7.18 -0.97
C GLY A 129 -9.51 -8.02 -2.16
N SER A 130 -10.49 -7.53 -2.95
CA SER A 130 -10.98 -8.25 -4.15
C SER A 130 -10.07 -8.19 -5.37
N GLY A 131 -8.93 -7.48 -5.27
CA GLY A 131 -7.96 -7.38 -6.36
C GLY A 131 -8.20 -6.23 -7.34
N LYS A 132 -9.00 -5.20 -6.98
CA LYS A 132 -9.25 -4.03 -7.84
C LYS A 132 -7.98 -3.35 -8.32
N SER A 133 -7.16 -2.88 -7.36
CA SER A 133 -5.89 -2.19 -7.66
C SER A 133 -4.92 -3.10 -8.40
N THR A 134 -4.89 -4.39 -8.04
CA THR A 134 -4.07 -5.41 -8.70
C THR A 134 -4.44 -5.57 -10.18
N THR A 135 -5.74 -5.65 -10.47
CA THR A 135 -6.26 -5.78 -11.84
C THR A 135 -5.99 -4.52 -12.67
N LEU A 136 -6.20 -3.34 -12.07
CA LEU A 136 -5.91 -2.06 -12.72
C LEU A 136 -4.43 -1.91 -13.02
N ALA A 137 -3.55 -2.21 -12.06
CA ALA A 137 -2.11 -2.14 -12.25
C ALA A 137 -1.64 -3.08 -13.38
N ALA A 138 -2.15 -4.32 -13.42
CA ALA A 138 -1.85 -5.25 -14.51
C ALA A 138 -2.33 -4.74 -15.87
N ALA A 139 -3.53 -4.16 -15.92
CA ALA A 139 -4.09 -3.62 -17.16
C ALA A 139 -3.31 -2.41 -17.68
N LEU A 140 -2.96 -1.48 -16.80
CA LEU A 140 -2.19 -0.28 -17.16
C LEU A 140 -0.79 -0.65 -17.64
N ARG A 141 -0.14 -1.61 -17.00
CA ARG A 141 1.15 -2.13 -17.45
C ARG A 141 1.09 -2.81 -18.81
N GLU A 142 0.05 -3.58 -19.08
CA GLU A 142 -0.14 -4.19 -20.41
C GLU A 142 -0.38 -3.13 -21.49
N LYS A 143 -0.99 -2.00 -21.12
CA LYS A 143 -1.22 -0.87 -22.03
C LYS A 143 -0.01 0.04 -22.22
N ASP A 144 0.98 -0.06 -21.36
CA ASP A 144 2.22 0.73 -21.42
C ASP A 144 3.15 0.20 -22.52
N THR A 145 2.82 0.55 -23.76
CA THR A 145 3.57 0.19 -24.98
C THR A 145 4.46 1.33 -25.48
N GLY A 146 4.53 2.43 -24.73
CA GLY A 146 5.26 3.65 -25.11
C GLY A 146 4.49 4.60 -26.05
N ASP A 147 3.32 4.17 -26.58
CA ASP A 147 2.52 4.98 -27.50
C ASP A 147 1.46 5.86 -26.80
N SER A 148 1.29 5.68 -25.51
CA SER A 148 0.23 6.33 -24.72
C SER A 148 0.80 7.00 -23.48
N ASN A 149 0.34 8.20 -23.18
CA ASN A 149 0.65 8.86 -21.91
C ASN A 149 -0.31 8.31 -20.84
N ILE A 150 0.21 7.52 -19.91
CA ILE A 150 -0.57 6.93 -18.81
C ILE A 150 -0.24 7.68 -17.52
N VAL A 151 -1.27 8.23 -16.91
CA VAL A 151 -1.17 8.95 -15.63
C VAL A 151 -2.13 8.33 -14.64
N THR A 152 -1.67 8.10 -13.40
CA THR A 152 -2.53 7.67 -12.31
C THR A 152 -2.58 8.69 -11.19
N ALA A 153 -3.69 8.74 -10.46
CA ALA A 153 -3.82 9.47 -9.20
C ALA A 153 -4.26 8.48 -8.12
N GLU A 154 -3.41 8.22 -7.14
CA GLU A 154 -3.58 7.13 -6.17
C GLU A 154 -3.51 7.61 -4.73
N ASP A 155 -4.32 7.03 -3.85
CA ASP A 155 -4.36 7.35 -2.42
C ASP A 155 -4.39 6.07 -1.54
N PRO A 156 -3.24 5.50 -1.22
CA PRO A 156 -1.88 5.76 -1.73
C PRO A 156 -1.53 4.93 -2.98
N ILE A 157 -0.34 5.16 -3.55
CA ILE A 157 0.26 4.28 -4.56
C ILE A 157 0.51 2.91 -3.90
N GLU A 158 -0.13 1.86 -4.43
CA GLU A 158 -0.02 0.49 -3.91
C GLU A 158 1.05 -0.33 -4.65
N TYR A 159 1.25 -0.07 -5.94
CA TYR A 159 2.18 -0.80 -6.81
C TYR A 159 3.10 0.18 -7.52
N ASP A 160 4.39 -0.14 -7.56
CA ASP A 160 5.34 0.53 -8.45
C ASP A 160 5.15 -0.10 -9.86
N MET A 161 4.51 0.62 -10.76
CA MET A 161 4.20 0.09 -12.09
C MET A 161 5.41 0.11 -13.02
N GLY A 162 6.38 0.99 -12.76
CA GLY A 162 7.53 1.19 -13.65
C GLY A 162 7.13 1.68 -15.04
N GLY A 163 8.01 1.50 -16.02
CA GLY A 163 7.76 1.91 -17.41
C GLY A 163 7.58 3.42 -17.57
N ASP A 164 6.74 3.83 -18.52
CA ASP A 164 6.42 5.23 -18.81
C ASP A 164 5.14 5.71 -18.10
N ILE A 165 4.67 4.96 -17.10
CA ILE A 165 3.48 5.30 -16.30
C ILE A 165 3.83 6.36 -15.26
N ASN A 166 3.18 7.52 -15.35
CA ASN A 166 3.35 8.61 -14.39
C ASN A 166 2.38 8.44 -13.20
N GLN A 167 2.89 7.96 -12.06
CA GLN A 167 2.10 7.74 -10.86
C GLN A 167 2.14 8.95 -9.93
N VAL A 168 0.99 9.54 -9.66
CA VAL A 168 0.84 10.70 -8.78
C VAL A 168 0.21 10.28 -7.47
N GLN A 169 0.93 10.50 -6.36
CA GLN A 169 0.40 10.33 -5.01
C GLN A 169 -0.53 11.48 -4.67
N VAL A 170 -1.77 11.17 -4.34
CA VAL A 170 -2.73 12.15 -3.85
C VAL A 170 -2.25 12.80 -2.56
N ASN A 171 -2.30 14.12 -2.51
CA ASN A 171 -2.01 14.89 -1.32
C ASN A 171 -3.25 15.69 -0.88
N ARG A 172 -4.02 15.13 0.03
CA ARG A 172 -5.26 15.74 0.54
C ARG A 172 -5.04 17.11 1.18
N ALA A 173 -3.87 17.35 1.80
CA ALA A 173 -3.54 18.64 2.40
C ALA A 173 -3.35 19.76 1.36
N LYS A 174 -3.05 19.39 0.10
CA LYS A 174 -2.89 20.32 -1.03
C LYS A 174 -4.13 20.38 -1.93
N GLY A 175 -5.22 19.73 -1.57
CA GLY A 175 -6.47 19.74 -2.35
C GLY A 175 -6.40 18.98 -3.69
N CYS A 176 -5.42 18.10 -3.86
CA CYS A 176 -5.11 17.48 -5.15
C CYS A 176 -6.26 16.66 -5.76
N LEU A 177 -7.15 16.09 -4.92
CA LEU A 177 -8.32 15.32 -5.40
C LEU A 177 -9.59 16.17 -5.57
N LEU A 178 -9.78 17.20 -4.77
CA LEU A 178 -10.96 18.06 -4.86
C LEU A 178 -11.03 18.75 -6.23
N TYR A 179 -9.88 19.08 -6.81
CA TYR A 179 -9.81 19.73 -8.13
C TYR A 179 -10.14 18.80 -9.30
N THR A 180 -9.93 17.48 -9.16
CA THR A 180 -10.22 16.50 -10.21
C THR A 180 -11.65 15.95 -10.12
N SER A 181 -12.28 15.95 -8.94
CA SER A 181 -13.68 15.55 -8.80
C SER A 181 -14.64 16.65 -9.26
N ASP A 182 -14.32 17.92 -8.97
CA ASP A 182 -15.16 19.06 -9.42
C ASP A 182 -15.12 19.24 -10.94
N ALA A 183 -14.03 18.86 -11.61
CA ALA A 183 -13.93 18.88 -13.07
C ALA A 183 -14.72 17.76 -13.78
N ALA A 184 -15.22 16.78 -13.03
CA ALA A 184 -16.06 15.70 -13.58
C ALA A 184 -17.56 16.01 -13.43
N ASP A 185 -17.93 17.04 -12.67
CA ASP A 185 -19.30 17.47 -12.42
C ASP A 185 -19.74 18.66 -13.32
N GLU A 186 -18.85 19.21 -14.16
CA GLU A 186 -19.12 20.17 -15.22
C GLU A 186 -19.20 19.48 -16.62
#